data_fee863b08265b7e7112df324357baba3
#
_entry.id   fee863b08265b7e7112df324357baba3
#
_cell.length_a   1.000
_cell.length_b   1.000
_cell.length_c   1.000
_cell.angle_alpha   90.00
_cell.angle_beta   90.00
_cell.angle_gamma   90.00
#
_symmetry.space_group_name_H-M   'P 1'
#
loop_
_entity.id
_entity.type
_entity.pdbx_description
1 polymer ?
#
loop_
_entity_poly.entity_id
_entity_poly.type
_entity_poly.pdbx_seq_one_letter_code
_entity_poly.pdbx_strand_id
1 'polypeptide(L)'
;MYRYENPQKNRYREFHQAGAELIGTLDNYSDVQLIKSSFRFLNSLELNFKLKINTIGSVDERKEYVSVLKKYFDKNKKDLSKESVEKIESNTLRILDSNVQEDLQIIDLAPLITNYLEDETLQKYEDIKNMLNNINIPYSEDHKLVRGLDYYNDLTFEFVADGVVIGGGGRYDKLSQILNIGQSQGVGVAFGVDRIINQLQLDTHKEKIFLISQYEEEMYDISDELDKNHIPYEVPIRFSKENTQYKEAIKNNATLVINCSEKTIKIISSNKVVPFEINKLKELI
;
A
#
# COMPACT_ATOMS: atom_id res chain seq x y z
N MET A 1 -2.84 -9.21 11.27
CA MET A 1 -1.57 -9.39 12.01
C MET A 1 -1.63 -8.61 13.33
N TYR A 2 -0.85 -9.03 14.33
CA TYR A 2 -0.82 -8.38 15.65
C TYR A 2 0.62 -8.06 16.03
N ARG A 3 0.85 -6.90 16.64
CA ARG A 3 2.16 -6.51 17.18
C ARG A 3 2.02 -5.67 18.44
N TYR A 4 2.98 -5.85 19.36
CA TYR A 4 3.05 -5.07 20.58
C TYR A 4 3.95 -3.84 20.35
N GLU A 5 3.34 -2.75 19.89
CA GLU A 5 4.01 -1.46 19.68
C GLU A 5 3.19 -0.31 20.27
N ASN A 6 3.85 0.82 20.50
CA ASN A 6 3.13 2.03 20.87
C ASN A 6 2.30 2.51 19.67
N PRO A 7 0.97 2.67 19.83
CA PRO A 7 0.10 3.11 18.77
C PRO A 7 0.45 4.54 18.35
N GLN A 8 0.53 4.75 17.03
CA GLN A 8 0.80 6.05 16.39
C GLN A 8 -0.10 6.17 15.16
N LYS A 9 -0.17 7.39 14.59
CA LYS A 9 -0.89 7.57 13.32
C LYS A 9 -0.34 6.60 12.27
N ASN A 10 -1.22 5.85 11.62
CA ASN A 10 -0.90 4.82 10.62
C ASN A 10 -0.05 3.63 11.14
N ARG A 11 0.01 3.41 12.47
CA ARG A 11 0.70 2.29 13.10
C ARG A 11 -0.19 1.67 14.16
N TYR A 12 -0.86 0.57 13.79
CA TYR A 12 -1.85 -0.13 14.61
C TYR A 12 -1.25 -1.37 15.27
N ARG A 13 -1.85 -1.82 16.39
CA ARG A 13 -1.50 -3.09 17.04
C ARG A 13 -2.12 -4.29 16.34
N GLU A 14 -3.30 -4.11 15.78
CA GLU A 14 -3.96 -5.02 14.84
C GLU A 14 -4.02 -4.37 13.48
N PHE A 15 -3.59 -5.07 12.43
CA PHE A 15 -3.51 -4.52 11.08
C PHE A 15 -3.54 -5.63 10.03
N HIS A 16 -3.92 -5.27 8.81
CA HIS A 16 -3.97 -6.16 7.66
C HIS A 16 -2.77 -5.91 6.74
N GLN A 17 -2.22 -7.00 6.24
CA GLN A 17 -1.17 -6.96 5.23
C GLN A 17 -1.56 -7.85 4.04
N ALA A 18 -1.25 -7.37 2.83
CA ALA A 18 -1.16 -8.16 1.62
C ALA A 18 0.31 -8.19 1.18
N GLY A 19 0.77 -9.27 0.58
CA GLY A 19 2.15 -9.37 0.15
C GLY A 19 2.36 -10.38 -0.95
N ALA A 20 3.55 -10.35 -1.54
CA ALA A 20 4.01 -11.31 -2.54
C ALA A 20 5.48 -11.65 -2.27
N GLU A 21 5.82 -12.92 -2.44
CA GLU A 21 7.16 -13.45 -2.22
C GLU A 21 7.58 -14.29 -3.41
N LEU A 22 8.81 -14.07 -3.90
CA LEU A 22 9.50 -14.94 -4.85
C LEU A 22 10.60 -15.69 -4.09
N ILE A 23 10.56 -17.01 -4.15
CA ILE A 23 11.52 -17.86 -3.43
C ILE A 23 12.09 -18.88 -4.41
N GLY A 24 13.41 -19.05 -4.42
CA GLY A 24 14.08 -20.00 -5.32
C GLY A 24 15.51 -19.59 -5.65
N THR A 25 15.94 -19.88 -6.87
CA THR A 25 17.17 -19.33 -7.46
C THR A 25 16.79 -18.06 -8.19
N LEU A 26 17.19 -16.92 -7.67
CA LEU A 26 16.76 -15.60 -8.11
C LEU A 26 17.94 -14.79 -8.66
N ASP A 27 17.60 -13.83 -9.52
CA ASP A 27 18.50 -12.85 -10.09
C ASP A 27 17.89 -11.43 -10.01
N ASN A 28 18.56 -10.43 -10.57
CA ASN A 28 18.06 -9.05 -10.60
C ASN A 28 16.73 -8.89 -11.35
N TYR A 29 16.44 -9.78 -12.32
CA TYR A 29 15.16 -9.79 -13.01
C TYR A 29 14.01 -10.12 -12.06
N SER A 30 14.23 -11.03 -11.10
CA SER A 30 13.22 -11.38 -10.09
C SER A 30 12.85 -10.18 -9.21
N ASP A 31 13.83 -9.39 -8.79
CA ASP A 31 13.62 -8.16 -8.03
C ASP A 31 12.76 -7.16 -8.80
N VAL A 32 13.13 -6.94 -10.06
CA VAL A 32 12.43 -6.00 -10.94
C VAL A 32 11.01 -6.48 -11.26
N GLN A 33 10.78 -7.78 -11.44
CA GLN A 33 9.45 -8.33 -11.65
C GLN A 33 8.53 -8.13 -10.44
N LEU A 34 9.05 -8.30 -9.23
CA LEU A 34 8.30 -8.05 -8.01
C LEU A 34 7.93 -6.56 -7.87
N ILE A 35 8.91 -5.66 -8.09
CA ILE A 35 8.66 -4.21 -8.09
C ILE A 35 7.63 -3.84 -9.16
N LYS A 36 7.76 -4.35 -10.38
CA LYS A 36 6.83 -4.10 -11.48
C LYS A 36 5.40 -4.54 -11.17
N SER A 37 5.24 -5.73 -10.60
CA SER A 37 3.94 -6.25 -10.20
C SER A 37 3.31 -5.39 -9.10
N SER A 38 4.11 -5.00 -8.11
CA SER A 38 3.73 -4.11 -7.03
C SER A 38 3.32 -2.73 -7.53
N PHE A 39 4.10 -2.15 -8.44
CA PHE A 39 3.84 -0.87 -9.06
C PHE A 39 2.53 -0.87 -9.85
N ARG A 40 2.28 -1.92 -10.62
CA ARG A 40 1.03 -2.11 -11.36
C ARG A 40 -0.17 -2.26 -10.44
N PHE A 41 -0.02 -3.03 -9.37
CA PHE A 41 -1.07 -3.19 -8.36
C PHE A 41 -1.46 -1.84 -7.75
N LEU A 42 -0.50 -1.05 -7.30
CA LEU A 42 -0.78 0.27 -6.71
C LEU A 42 -1.38 1.26 -7.72
N ASN A 43 -0.92 1.22 -8.99
CA ASN A 43 -1.51 2.02 -10.06
C ASN A 43 -2.96 1.64 -10.37
N SER A 44 -3.32 0.35 -10.28
CA SER A 44 -4.71 -0.10 -10.48
C SER A 44 -5.67 0.39 -9.40
N LEU A 45 -5.13 0.85 -8.27
CA LEU A 45 -5.88 1.51 -7.20
C LEU A 45 -5.93 3.04 -7.36
N GLU A 46 -5.39 3.58 -8.47
CA GLU A 46 -5.33 5.02 -8.76
C GLU A 46 -4.63 5.85 -7.68
N LEU A 47 -3.70 5.23 -6.95
CA LEU A 47 -2.94 5.88 -5.90
C LEU A 47 -1.81 6.74 -6.48
N ASN A 48 -1.65 7.94 -5.94
CA ASN A 48 -0.46 8.75 -6.19
C ASN A 48 0.65 8.35 -5.20
N PHE A 49 1.70 7.68 -5.69
CA PHE A 49 2.79 7.19 -4.85
C PHE A 49 4.16 7.37 -5.53
N LYS A 50 5.21 7.25 -4.73
CA LYS A 50 6.61 7.23 -5.17
C LYS A 50 7.24 5.91 -4.78
N LEU A 51 8.06 5.37 -5.67
CA LEU A 51 8.95 4.25 -5.36
C LEU A 51 10.30 4.80 -4.91
N LYS A 52 10.73 4.41 -3.72
CA LYS A 52 12.07 4.64 -3.20
C LYS A 52 12.84 3.34 -3.21
N ILE A 53 14.09 3.38 -3.64
CA ILE A 53 14.98 2.22 -3.64
C ILE A 53 16.29 2.55 -2.94
N ASN A 54 16.91 1.52 -2.39
CA ASN A 54 18.27 1.57 -1.85
C ASN A 54 18.91 0.18 -1.95
N THR A 55 20.22 0.12 -1.76
CA THR A 55 20.92 -1.13 -1.47
C THR A 55 21.49 -1.05 -0.08
N ILE A 56 21.46 -2.17 0.65
CA ILE A 56 22.10 -2.32 1.96
C ILE A 56 23.30 -3.27 1.90
N GLY A 57 23.68 -3.68 0.70
CA GLY A 57 24.78 -4.57 0.44
C GLY A 57 24.64 -5.97 1.03
N SER A 58 25.68 -6.75 0.88
CA SER A 58 25.82 -8.04 1.55
C SER A 58 25.93 -7.88 3.07
N VAL A 59 25.86 -8.99 3.80
CA VAL A 59 26.01 -8.96 5.27
C VAL A 59 27.38 -8.44 5.70
N ASP A 60 28.43 -8.75 4.95
CA ASP A 60 29.78 -8.37 5.34
C ASP A 60 30.09 -6.91 5.00
N GLU A 61 29.73 -6.44 3.81
CA GLU A 61 29.77 -5.01 3.43
C GLU A 61 28.98 -4.15 4.42
N ARG A 62 27.79 -4.61 4.81
CA ARG A 62 26.97 -3.92 5.81
C ARG A 62 27.63 -3.82 7.18
N LYS A 63 28.35 -4.87 7.64
CA LYS A 63 29.12 -4.81 8.89
C LYS A 63 30.22 -3.76 8.84
N GLU A 64 30.93 -3.67 7.73
CA GLU A 64 31.95 -2.64 7.51
C GLU A 64 31.31 -1.25 7.55
N TYR A 65 30.24 -1.05 6.79
CA TYR A 65 29.52 0.22 6.76
C TYR A 65 28.97 0.62 8.14
N VAL A 66 28.41 -0.30 8.92
CA VAL A 66 27.96 -0.07 10.30
C VAL A 66 29.11 0.41 11.18
N SER A 67 30.31 -0.18 11.01
CA SER A 67 31.50 0.27 11.76
C SER A 67 31.87 1.73 11.44
N VAL A 68 31.74 2.11 10.17
CA VAL A 68 31.99 3.50 9.72
C VAL A 68 30.92 4.44 10.26
N LEU A 69 29.64 4.07 10.12
CA LEU A 69 28.53 4.87 10.65
C LEU A 69 28.62 5.08 12.15
N LYS A 70 28.99 4.04 12.90
CA LYS A 70 29.19 4.12 14.35
C LYS A 70 30.22 5.18 14.69
N LYS A 71 31.40 5.14 14.06
CA LYS A 71 32.44 6.16 14.25
C LYS A 71 31.96 7.58 13.88
N TYR A 72 31.16 7.68 12.81
CA TYR A 72 30.61 8.95 12.38
C TYR A 72 29.62 9.50 13.40
N PHE A 73 28.67 8.70 13.88
CA PHE A 73 27.69 9.14 14.88
C PHE A 73 28.27 9.38 16.26
N ASP A 74 29.29 8.59 16.68
CA ASP A 74 30.01 8.85 17.92
C ASP A 74 30.70 10.22 17.90
N LYS A 75 31.28 10.61 16.77
CA LYS A 75 31.90 11.94 16.60
C LYS A 75 30.86 13.07 16.69
N ASN A 76 29.65 12.84 16.23
CA ASN A 76 28.57 13.82 16.23
C ASN A 76 27.56 13.63 17.39
N LYS A 77 27.89 12.82 18.39
CA LYS A 77 26.99 12.40 19.47
C LYS A 77 26.33 13.53 20.25
N LYS A 78 26.98 14.69 20.31
CA LYS A 78 26.49 15.86 21.06
C LYS A 78 25.31 16.54 20.39
N ASP A 79 25.20 16.38 19.08
CA ASP A 79 24.19 17.01 18.22
C ASP A 79 23.07 16.05 17.80
N LEU A 80 23.13 14.79 18.27
CA LEU A 80 22.10 13.79 18.08
C LEU A 80 21.05 13.80 19.21
N SER A 81 19.83 13.41 18.87
CA SER A 81 18.79 13.17 19.84
C SER A 81 19.17 12.04 20.81
N LYS A 82 18.60 12.06 22.01
CA LYS A 82 18.86 11.01 23.04
C LYS A 82 18.51 9.62 22.50
N GLU A 83 17.40 9.50 21.75
CA GLU A 83 16.97 8.25 21.15
C GLU A 83 18.00 7.71 20.14
N SER A 84 18.56 8.58 19.31
CA SER A 84 19.59 8.20 18.34
C SER A 84 20.91 7.87 19.01
N VAL A 85 21.28 8.56 20.08
CA VAL A 85 22.46 8.23 20.88
C VAL A 85 22.40 6.82 21.48
N GLU A 86 21.24 6.39 21.98
CA GLU A 86 21.03 5.02 22.51
C GLU A 86 21.14 3.96 21.41
N LYS A 87 20.84 4.31 20.17
CA LYS A 87 20.93 3.41 19.01
C LYS A 87 22.35 3.24 18.46
N ILE A 88 23.30 4.10 18.80
CA ILE A 88 24.69 4.00 18.30
C ILE A 88 25.29 2.62 18.58
N GLU A 89 25.07 2.07 19.78
CA GLU A 89 25.58 0.76 20.17
C GLU A 89 24.65 -0.40 19.80
N SER A 90 23.34 -0.18 19.86
CA SER A 90 22.35 -1.24 19.73
C SER A 90 21.89 -1.49 18.29
N ASN A 91 21.70 -0.43 17.50
CA ASN A 91 21.25 -0.52 16.11
C ASN A 91 21.58 0.75 15.32
N THR A 92 22.83 0.93 15.01
CA THR A 92 23.39 2.13 14.34
C THR A 92 22.66 2.47 13.03
N LEU A 93 22.30 1.47 12.22
CA LEU A 93 21.59 1.69 10.94
C LEU A 93 20.24 2.38 11.15
N ARG A 94 19.54 2.10 12.23
CA ARG A 94 18.23 2.73 12.49
C ARG A 94 18.31 4.21 12.83
N ILE A 95 19.50 4.76 13.04
CA ILE A 95 19.65 6.21 13.16
C ILE A 95 19.34 6.89 11.84
N LEU A 96 19.68 6.25 10.70
CA LEU A 96 19.38 6.77 9.36
C LEU A 96 17.88 6.94 9.09
N ASP A 97 17.03 6.16 9.77
CA ASP A 97 15.56 6.20 9.67
C ASP A 97 14.92 7.14 10.72
N SER A 98 15.72 7.95 11.42
CA SER A 98 15.20 8.92 12.39
C SER A 98 14.48 10.07 11.69
N ASN A 99 13.31 10.42 12.23
CA ASN A 99 12.54 11.60 11.80
C ASN A 99 12.65 12.75 12.81
N VAL A 100 13.56 12.64 13.78
CA VAL A 100 13.79 13.68 14.78
C VAL A 100 14.54 14.82 14.13
N GLN A 101 14.04 16.05 14.28
CA GLN A 101 14.58 17.24 13.60
C GLN A 101 16.07 17.46 13.87
N GLU A 102 16.52 17.18 15.09
CA GLU A 102 17.93 17.31 15.52
C GLU A 102 18.85 16.36 14.74
N ASP A 103 18.36 15.17 14.38
CA ASP A 103 19.15 14.13 13.72
C ASP A 103 19.28 14.35 12.21
N LEU A 104 18.31 15.05 11.58
CA LEU A 104 18.19 15.11 10.11
C LEU A 104 19.45 15.67 9.45
N GLN A 105 20.02 16.75 9.98
CA GLN A 105 21.19 17.38 9.40
C GLN A 105 22.44 16.48 9.49
N ILE A 106 22.55 15.71 10.57
CA ILE A 106 23.65 14.77 10.77
C ILE A 106 23.47 13.55 9.83
N ILE A 107 22.26 13.07 9.69
CA ILE A 107 21.91 11.95 8.81
C ILE A 107 22.15 12.32 7.34
N ASP A 108 21.82 13.53 6.93
CA ASP A 108 22.03 14.03 5.55
C ASP A 108 23.51 14.05 5.14
N LEU A 109 24.41 14.20 6.10
CA LEU A 109 25.85 14.22 5.90
C LEU A 109 26.54 12.89 6.23
N ALA A 110 25.75 11.84 6.57
CA ALA A 110 26.31 10.54 6.89
C ALA A 110 26.96 9.88 5.65
N PRO A 111 28.00 9.07 5.86
CA PRO A 111 28.61 8.29 4.77
C PRO A 111 27.58 7.46 4.03
N LEU A 112 27.66 7.38 2.71
CA LEU A 112 26.78 6.57 1.88
C LEU A 112 27.26 5.12 1.84
N ILE A 113 26.37 4.16 1.92
CA ILE A 113 26.71 2.75 1.84
C ILE A 113 27.37 2.39 0.51
N THR A 114 26.96 3.03 -0.57
CA THR A 114 27.49 2.79 -1.92
C THR A 114 29.00 2.98 -2.03
N ASN A 115 29.62 3.73 -1.11
CA ASN A 115 31.06 3.93 -1.06
C ASN A 115 31.83 2.76 -0.40
N TYR A 116 31.11 1.77 0.12
CA TYR A 116 31.63 0.62 0.87
C TYR A 116 31.15 -0.71 0.29
N LEU A 117 30.53 -0.68 -0.89
CA LEU A 117 30.14 -1.87 -1.62
C LEU A 117 31.29 -2.35 -2.50
N GLU A 118 31.37 -3.66 -2.67
CA GLU A 118 32.23 -4.28 -3.67
C GLU A 118 31.67 -3.99 -5.08
N ASP A 119 32.55 -4.00 -6.09
CA ASP A 119 32.18 -3.72 -7.48
C ASP A 119 31.02 -4.60 -7.98
N GLU A 120 30.99 -5.88 -7.58
CA GLU A 120 29.93 -6.81 -7.96
C GLU A 120 28.56 -6.40 -7.37
N THR A 121 28.52 -6.04 -6.10
CA THR A 121 27.28 -5.60 -5.43
C THR A 121 26.79 -4.28 -5.99
N LEU A 122 27.70 -3.35 -6.24
CA LEU A 122 27.40 -2.07 -6.87
C LEU A 122 26.84 -2.28 -8.29
N GLN A 123 27.47 -3.16 -9.08
CA GLN A 123 27.01 -3.46 -10.44
C GLN A 123 25.59 -4.08 -10.43
N LYS A 124 25.28 -5.00 -9.52
CA LYS A 124 23.93 -5.57 -9.36
C LYS A 124 22.90 -4.47 -9.11
N TYR A 125 23.22 -3.53 -8.25
CA TYR A 125 22.32 -2.41 -7.96
C TYR A 125 22.11 -1.50 -9.18
N GLU A 126 23.18 -1.17 -9.91
CA GLU A 126 23.11 -0.42 -11.16
C GLU A 126 22.28 -1.15 -12.24
N ASP A 127 22.43 -2.47 -12.35
CA ASP A 127 21.66 -3.29 -13.29
C ASP A 127 20.15 -3.22 -12.97
N ILE A 128 19.76 -3.28 -11.70
CA ILE A 128 18.37 -3.13 -11.27
C ILE A 128 17.82 -1.74 -11.67
N LYS A 129 18.60 -0.67 -11.44
CA LYS A 129 18.23 0.69 -11.85
C LYS A 129 18.03 0.81 -13.36
N ASN A 130 18.94 0.24 -14.14
CA ASN A 130 18.84 0.19 -15.60
C ASN A 130 17.61 -0.58 -16.07
N MET A 131 17.31 -1.73 -15.46
CA MET A 131 16.11 -2.51 -15.78
C MET A 131 14.82 -1.73 -15.46
N LEU A 132 14.76 -1.03 -14.31
CA LEU A 132 13.60 -0.18 -13.95
C LEU A 132 13.42 0.96 -14.96
N ASN A 133 14.50 1.63 -15.37
CA ASN A 133 14.48 2.67 -16.37
C ASN A 133 13.99 2.15 -17.74
N ASN A 134 14.47 0.98 -18.17
CA ASN A 134 14.09 0.36 -19.44
C ASN A 134 12.60 0.01 -19.52
N ILE A 135 11.95 -0.24 -18.39
CA ILE A 135 10.50 -0.51 -18.33
C ILE A 135 9.68 0.71 -17.87
N ASN A 136 10.30 1.90 -17.81
CA ASN A 136 9.68 3.17 -17.46
C ASN A 136 8.99 3.16 -16.07
N ILE A 137 9.58 2.50 -15.09
CA ILE A 137 9.15 2.60 -13.69
C ILE A 137 9.95 3.71 -13.01
N PRO A 138 9.31 4.84 -12.65
CA PRO A 138 9.99 5.94 -11.98
C PRO A 138 10.34 5.54 -10.54
N TYR A 139 11.54 5.88 -10.12
CA TYR A 139 12.01 5.68 -8.75
C TYR A 139 12.88 6.86 -8.30
N SER A 140 13.12 6.93 -7.00
CA SER A 140 14.16 7.77 -6.40
C SER A 140 15.05 6.93 -5.51
N GLU A 141 16.34 7.21 -5.50
CA GLU A 141 17.27 6.60 -4.55
C GLU A 141 17.11 7.30 -3.19
N ASP A 142 17.03 6.52 -2.12
CA ASP A 142 16.96 7.01 -0.76
C ASP A 142 17.97 6.29 0.12
N HIS A 143 19.15 6.87 0.26
CA HIS A 143 20.26 6.28 1.03
C HIS A 143 19.96 6.11 2.53
N LYS A 144 18.88 6.72 3.02
CA LYS A 144 18.40 6.55 4.39
C LYS A 144 17.46 5.35 4.54
N LEU A 145 17.03 4.77 3.41
CA LEU A 145 16.12 3.64 3.42
C LEU A 145 16.84 2.40 3.94
N VAL A 146 16.69 2.16 5.23
CA VAL A 146 17.11 0.93 5.93
C VAL A 146 15.87 0.23 6.45
N ARG A 147 15.79 -1.09 6.24
CA ARG A 147 14.65 -1.88 6.71
C ARG A 147 14.84 -2.28 8.16
N GLY A 148 13.74 -2.35 8.90
CA GLY A 148 13.73 -2.71 10.33
C GLY A 148 14.06 -4.18 10.64
N LEU A 149 14.42 -5.00 9.65
CA LEU A 149 14.66 -6.43 9.79
C LEU A 149 16.05 -6.78 9.29
N ASP A 150 16.82 -7.46 10.11
CA ASP A 150 18.24 -7.73 9.89
C ASP A 150 18.52 -8.80 8.81
N TYR A 151 17.50 -9.50 8.33
CA TYR A 151 17.62 -10.54 7.33
C TYR A 151 17.72 -10.04 5.87
N TYR A 152 17.40 -8.76 5.62
CA TYR A 152 17.53 -8.18 4.29
C TYR A 152 18.99 -8.07 3.87
N ASN A 153 19.24 -8.22 2.56
CA ASN A 153 20.50 -7.94 1.89
C ASN A 153 20.22 -7.30 0.52
N ASP A 154 21.24 -6.68 -0.06
CA ASP A 154 21.17 -6.02 -1.37
C ASP A 154 19.97 -5.05 -1.49
N LEU A 155 19.07 -5.28 -2.43
CA LEU A 155 17.97 -4.38 -2.73
C LEU A 155 16.98 -4.25 -1.57
N THR A 156 16.64 -3.00 -1.26
CA THR A 156 15.48 -2.63 -0.43
C THR A 156 14.66 -1.57 -1.13
N PHE A 157 13.35 -1.58 -0.93
CA PHE A 157 12.46 -0.60 -1.55
C PHE A 157 11.23 -0.29 -0.71
N GLU A 158 10.65 0.89 -0.94
CA GLU A 158 9.41 1.33 -0.31
C GLU A 158 8.52 2.08 -1.30
N PHE A 159 7.21 1.89 -1.16
CA PHE A 159 6.17 2.66 -1.81
C PHE A 159 5.61 3.67 -0.82
N VAL A 160 5.69 4.96 -1.16
CA VAL A 160 5.30 6.06 -0.28
C VAL A 160 4.22 6.89 -0.94
N ALA A 161 3.05 7.01 -0.30
CA ALA A 161 1.94 7.86 -0.71
C ALA A 161 1.70 8.93 0.36
N ASP A 162 1.65 10.21 -0.03
CA ASP A 162 1.45 11.37 0.86
C ASP A 162 2.32 11.33 2.14
N GLY A 163 3.59 10.94 1.97
CA GLY A 163 4.55 10.83 3.08
C GLY A 163 4.37 9.59 3.97
N VAL A 164 3.42 8.71 3.66
CA VAL A 164 3.17 7.47 4.39
C VAL A 164 3.71 6.28 3.60
N VAL A 165 4.53 5.44 4.24
CA VAL A 165 4.96 4.16 3.65
C VAL A 165 3.77 3.20 3.62
N ILE A 166 3.25 2.94 2.41
CA ILE A 166 2.10 2.06 2.17
C ILE A 166 2.49 0.61 1.87
N GLY A 167 3.75 0.39 1.48
CA GLY A 167 4.29 -0.93 1.25
C GLY A 167 5.80 -0.88 1.13
N GLY A 168 6.45 -2.01 1.24
CA GLY A 168 7.88 -2.10 1.06
C GLY A 168 8.42 -3.50 1.23
N GLY A 169 9.61 -3.71 0.72
CA GLY A 169 10.23 -5.01 0.64
C GLY A 169 11.71 -4.97 0.38
N GLY A 170 12.22 -6.09 -0.08
CA GLY A 170 13.62 -6.24 -0.44
C GLY A 170 14.04 -7.70 -0.54
N ARG A 171 15.33 -7.92 -0.85
CA ARG A 171 15.96 -9.22 -0.98
C ARG A 171 16.39 -9.77 0.38
N TYR A 172 16.31 -11.09 0.57
CA TYR A 172 16.67 -11.77 1.82
C TYR A 172 17.21 -13.17 1.56
N ASP A 173 18.32 -13.27 0.85
CA ASP A 173 18.89 -14.54 0.37
C ASP A 173 19.39 -15.48 1.48
N LYS A 174 19.66 -14.97 2.67
CA LYS A 174 20.18 -15.78 3.79
C LYS A 174 19.13 -16.23 4.79
N LEU A 175 17.86 -15.84 4.62
CA LEU A 175 16.81 -16.16 5.58
C LEU A 175 16.60 -17.67 5.71
N SER A 176 16.62 -18.42 4.60
CA SER A 176 16.48 -19.89 4.61
C SER A 176 17.62 -20.58 5.39
N GLN A 177 18.84 -20.06 5.29
CA GLN A 177 19.99 -20.55 6.04
C GLN A 177 19.86 -20.25 7.54
N ILE A 178 19.42 -19.03 7.89
CA ILE A 178 19.17 -18.61 9.28
C ILE A 178 18.11 -19.50 9.93
N LEU A 179 17.09 -19.89 9.18
CA LEU A 179 16.02 -20.75 9.64
C LEU A 179 16.33 -22.25 9.55
N ASN A 180 17.51 -22.65 9.03
CA ASN A 180 17.92 -24.04 8.81
C ASN A 180 16.95 -24.84 7.92
N ILE A 181 16.35 -24.21 6.90
CA ILE A 181 15.38 -24.82 5.97
C ILE A 181 15.92 -24.96 4.54
N GLY A 182 17.23 -24.81 4.32
CA GLY A 182 17.87 -24.97 3.01
C GLY A 182 18.66 -23.73 2.57
N GLN A 183 18.86 -23.60 1.25
CA GLN A 183 19.62 -22.52 0.61
C GLN A 183 18.78 -21.87 -0.51
N SER A 184 17.66 -21.29 -0.17
CA SER A 184 16.83 -20.57 -1.12
C SER A 184 17.02 -19.07 -0.95
N GLN A 185 17.11 -18.36 -2.05
CA GLN A 185 17.05 -16.90 -2.09
C GLN A 185 15.60 -16.45 -2.00
N GLY A 186 15.39 -15.21 -1.59
CA GLY A 186 14.05 -14.62 -1.51
C GLY A 186 14.05 -13.13 -1.75
N VAL A 187 12.99 -12.65 -2.40
CA VAL A 187 12.65 -11.25 -2.49
C VAL A 187 11.15 -11.09 -2.27
N GLY A 188 10.75 -10.17 -1.41
CA GLY A 188 9.35 -10.02 -1.03
C GLY A 188 8.91 -8.58 -0.87
N VAL A 189 7.58 -8.39 -0.88
CA VAL A 189 6.92 -7.12 -0.60
C VAL A 189 5.73 -7.34 0.32
N ALA A 190 5.54 -6.43 1.26
CA ALA A 190 4.34 -6.37 2.09
C ALA A 190 3.71 -4.97 2.02
N PHE A 191 2.40 -4.94 1.82
CA PHE A 191 1.58 -3.74 1.80
C PHE A 191 0.75 -3.66 3.07
N GLY A 192 0.69 -2.46 3.67
CA GLY A 192 -0.23 -2.17 4.75
C GLY A 192 -1.61 -1.85 4.20
N VAL A 193 -2.54 -2.83 4.24
CA VAL A 193 -3.89 -2.69 3.67
C VAL A 193 -4.62 -1.50 4.29
N ASP A 194 -4.59 -1.37 5.61
CA ASP A 194 -5.22 -0.25 6.31
C ASP A 194 -4.65 1.11 5.88
N ARG A 195 -3.33 1.17 5.58
CA ARG A 195 -2.68 2.39 5.10
C ARG A 195 -3.09 2.72 3.67
N ILE A 196 -3.22 1.71 2.80
CA ILE A 196 -3.70 1.87 1.43
C ILE A 196 -5.14 2.39 1.44
N ILE A 197 -6.03 1.75 2.22
CA ILE A 197 -7.44 2.18 2.34
C ILE A 197 -7.54 3.64 2.78
N ASN A 198 -6.70 4.07 3.73
CA ASN A 198 -6.68 5.45 4.19
C ASN A 198 -6.19 6.47 3.14
N GLN A 199 -5.51 6.00 2.08
CA GLN A 199 -5.06 6.85 0.96
C GLN A 199 -6.03 6.82 -0.23
N LEU A 200 -6.92 5.81 -0.30
CA LEU A 200 -7.90 5.74 -1.35
C LEU A 200 -8.92 6.86 -1.17
N GLN A 201 -9.12 7.63 -2.22
CA GLN A 201 -10.29 8.50 -2.33
C GLN A 201 -11.47 7.61 -2.69
N LEU A 202 -12.00 6.89 -1.70
CA LEU A 202 -13.22 6.15 -1.89
C LEU A 202 -14.32 7.19 -2.13
N ASP A 203 -14.90 7.15 -3.30
CA ASP A 203 -16.08 7.95 -3.59
C ASP A 203 -17.21 7.45 -2.70
N THR A 204 -17.39 8.11 -1.55
CA THR A 204 -18.46 7.82 -0.59
C THR A 204 -19.81 8.37 -1.07
N HIS A 205 -19.81 9.10 -2.16
CA HIS A 205 -21.01 9.67 -2.79
C HIS A 205 -21.55 8.79 -3.92
N LYS A 206 -21.31 7.47 -3.88
CA LYS A 206 -22.04 6.58 -4.77
C LYS A 206 -23.53 6.75 -4.50
N GLU A 207 -24.27 7.05 -5.58
CA GLU A 207 -25.71 7.13 -5.52
C GLU A 207 -26.28 5.86 -4.86
N LYS A 208 -27.07 6.06 -3.80
CA LYS A 208 -27.74 4.96 -3.12
C LYS A 208 -29.03 4.63 -3.82
N ILE A 209 -29.02 3.52 -4.53
CA ILE A 209 -30.18 3.00 -5.26
C ILE A 209 -31.01 2.14 -4.32
N PHE A 210 -32.30 2.39 -4.22
CA PHE A 210 -33.23 1.57 -3.48
C PHE A 210 -34.37 1.11 -4.40
N LEU A 211 -34.65 -0.20 -4.40
CA LEU A 211 -35.75 -0.77 -5.18
C LEU A 211 -37.05 -0.77 -4.38
N ILE A 212 -38.13 -0.42 -5.05
CA ILE A 212 -39.51 -0.57 -4.53
C ILE A 212 -40.37 -1.23 -5.59
N SER A 213 -41.35 -2.05 -5.17
CA SER A 213 -42.28 -2.71 -6.09
C SER A 213 -43.58 -3.06 -5.41
N GLN A 214 -44.64 -3.19 -6.24
CA GLN A 214 -45.91 -3.77 -5.81
C GLN A 214 -45.87 -5.29 -5.75
N TYR A 215 -45.01 -5.93 -6.57
CA TYR A 215 -44.85 -7.38 -6.69
C TYR A 215 -43.43 -7.79 -6.55
N GLU A 216 -43.18 -8.89 -5.84
CA GLU A 216 -41.82 -9.40 -5.59
C GLU A 216 -41.08 -9.80 -6.88
N GLU A 217 -41.80 -10.40 -7.82
CA GLU A 217 -41.26 -10.89 -9.09
C GLU A 217 -40.63 -9.76 -9.92
N GLU A 218 -41.29 -8.60 -9.97
CA GLU A 218 -40.78 -7.42 -10.70
C GLU A 218 -39.52 -6.84 -10.06
N MET A 219 -39.37 -6.97 -8.73
CA MET A 219 -38.16 -6.55 -8.02
C MET A 219 -36.99 -7.48 -8.36
N TYR A 220 -37.23 -8.80 -8.46
CA TYR A 220 -36.20 -9.74 -8.88
C TYR A 220 -35.74 -9.51 -10.31
N ASP A 221 -36.65 -9.21 -11.25
CA ASP A 221 -36.28 -8.90 -12.64
C ASP A 221 -35.33 -7.71 -12.74
N ILE A 222 -35.63 -6.63 -12.01
CA ILE A 222 -34.79 -5.43 -12.00
C ILE A 222 -33.48 -5.68 -11.24
N SER A 223 -33.51 -6.38 -10.12
CA SER A 223 -32.31 -6.73 -9.37
C SER A 223 -31.34 -7.59 -10.20
N ASP A 224 -31.83 -8.57 -10.93
CA ASP A 224 -31.03 -9.38 -11.84
C ASP A 224 -30.36 -8.55 -12.95
N GLU A 225 -31.06 -7.53 -13.47
CA GLU A 225 -30.49 -6.62 -14.46
C GLU A 225 -29.38 -5.73 -13.87
N LEU A 226 -29.57 -5.25 -12.63
CA LEU A 226 -28.56 -4.48 -11.92
C LEU A 226 -27.33 -5.34 -11.58
N ASP A 227 -27.53 -6.57 -11.12
CA ASP A 227 -26.45 -7.51 -10.80
C ASP A 227 -25.61 -7.86 -12.03
N LYS A 228 -26.22 -8.11 -13.18
CA LYS A 228 -25.52 -8.33 -14.46
C LYS A 228 -24.64 -7.13 -14.88
N ASN A 229 -25.02 -5.94 -14.44
CA ASN A 229 -24.29 -4.69 -14.71
C ASN A 229 -23.39 -4.24 -13.57
N HIS A 230 -23.26 -5.05 -12.50
CA HIS A 230 -22.46 -4.73 -11.30
C HIS A 230 -22.83 -3.42 -10.61
N ILE A 231 -24.12 -3.04 -10.65
CA ILE A 231 -24.66 -1.84 -10.03
C ILE A 231 -25.19 -2.20 -8.64
N PRO A 232 -24.64 -1.65 -7.55
CA PRO A 232 -25.11 -1.93 -6.20
C PRO A 232 -26.47 -1.28 -5.94
N TYR A 233 -27.32 -1.98 -5.21
CA TYR A 233 -28.65 -1.51 -4.82
C TYR A 233 -29.03 -2.02 -3.43
N GLU A 234 -30.04 -1.43 -2.83
CA GLU A 234 -30.67 -1.87 -1.60
C GLU A 234 -32.13 -2.28 -1.88
N VAL A 235 -32.65 -3.21 -1.12
CA VAL A 235 -34.05 -3.66 -1.16
C VAL A 235 -34.66 -3.54 0.23
N PRO A 236 -35.99 -3.49 0.37
CA PRO A 236 -36.64 -3.49 1.68
C PRO A 236 -36.32 -4.80 2.43
N ILE A 237 -36.03 -4.69 3.71
CA ILE A 237 -35.74 -5.86 4.58
C ILE A 237 -36.95 -6.82 4.63
N ARG A 238 -38.14 -6.26 4.52
CA ARG A 238 -39.41 -7.01 4.47
C ARG A 238 -40.27 -6.47 3.36
N PHE A 239 -40.73 -7.36 2.49
CA PHE A 239 -41.67 -6.96 1.45
C PHE A 239 -42.98 -6.42 2.07
N SER A 240 -43.43 -5.27 1.61
CA SER A 240 -44.54 -4.54 2.18
C SER A 240 -45.19 -3.65 1.09
N LYS A 241 -46.24 -2.88 1.46
CA LYS A 241 -46.84 -1.93 0.54
C LYS A 241 -45.82 -0.92 0.04
N GLU A 242 -45.86 -0.57 -1.23
CA GLU A 242 -44.91 0.31 -1.93
C GLU A 242 -44.63 1.64 -1.14
N ASN A 243 -45.70 2.28 -0.61
CA ASN A 243 -45.51 3.47 0.22
C ASN A 243 -44.67 3.23 1.50
N THR A 244 -44.67 2.02 2.05
CA THR A 244 -43.85 1.65 3.20
C THR A 244 -42.40 1.44 2.78
N GLN A 245 -42.22 0.77 1.66
CA GLN A 245 -40.87 0.57 1.04
C GLN A 245 -40.24 1.93 0.68
N TYR A 246 -41.02 2.86 0.12
CA TYR A 246 -40.56 4.21 -0.19
C TYR A 246 -40.11 4.97 1.06
N LYS A 247 -40.86 4.86 2.16
CA LYS A 247 -40.48 5.48 3.45
C LYS A 247 -39.14 4.84 3.98
N GLU A 248 -38.96 3.55 3.79
CA GLU A 248 -37.73 2.84 4.14
C GLU A 248 -36.57 3.34 3.28
N ALA A 249 -36.75 3.49 1.98
CA ALA A 249 -35.76 4.07 1.08
C ALA A 249 -35.26 5.45 1.54
N ILE A 250 -36.20 6.34 1.88
CA ILE A 250 -35.88 7.69 2.39
C ILE A 250 -35.13 7.62 3.73
N LYS A 251 -35.56 6.73 4.64
CA LYS A 251 -34.88 6.51 5.93
C LYS A 251 -33.46 6.00 5.78
N ASN A 252 -33.20 5.20 4.74
CA ASN A 252 -31.90 4.67 4.41
C ASN A 252 -31.04 5.64 3.57
N ASN A 253 -31.48 6.89 3.40
CA ASN A 253 -30.80 7.93 2.61
C ASN A 253 -30.59 7.52 1.15
N ALA A 254 -31.58 6.86 0.54
CA ALA A 254 -31.56 6.61 -0.89
C ALA A 254 -31.52 7.92 -1.67
N THR A 255 -30.66 7.99 -2.68
CA THR A 255 -30.56 9.13 -3.60
C THR A 255 -31.37 8.89 -4.86
N LEU A 256 -31.47 7.61 -5.27
CA LEU A 256 -32.27 7.13 -6.38
C LEU A 256 -33.24 6.04 -5.88
N VAL A 257 -34.48 6.12 -6.28
CA VAL A 257 -35.47 5.07 -6.00
C VAL A 257 -35.98 4.54 -7.34
N ILE A 258 -35.79 3.24 -7.57
CA ILE A 258 -36.32 2.54 -8.74
C ILE A 258 -37.64 1.89 -8.36
N ASN A 259 -38.72 2.33 -8.99
CA ASN A 259 -40.03 1.66 -8.92
C ASN A 259 -40.03 0.55 -9.99
N CYS A 260 -39.94 -0.70 -9.55
CA CYS A 260 -39.85 -1.85 -10.44
C CYS A 260 -41.15 -2.08 -11.20
N SER A 261 -42.32 -1.83 -10.57
CA SER A 261 -43.62 -2.01 -11.19
C SER A 261 -43.90 -0.96 -12.28
N GLU A 262 -43.51 0.28 -12.03
CA GLU A 262 -43.72 1.38 -12.99
C GLU A 262 -42.56 1.50 -13.98
N LYS A 263 -41.45 0.77 -13.76
CA LYS A 263 -40.19 0.90 -14.52
C LYS A 263 -39.71 2.36 -14.60
N THR A 264 -39.61 3.00 -13.44
CA THR A 264 -39.17 4.39 -13.33
C THR A 264 -38.05 4.56 -12.32
N ILE A 265 -37.21 5.59 -12.52
CA ILE A 265 -36.19 6.05 -11.55
C ILE A 265 -36.61 7.41 -11.03
N LYS A 266 -36.71 7.52 -9.72
CA LYS A 266 -36.96 8.81 -9.05
C LYS A 266 -35.63 9.31 -8.44
N ILE A 267 -35.21 10.51 -8.85
CA ILE A 267 -34.08 11.23 -8.29
C ILE A 267 -34.55 12.02 -7.09
N ILE A 268 -34.11 11.66 -5.89
CA ILE A 268 -34.65 12.23 -4.65
C ILE A 268 -34.34 13.72 -4.52
N SER A 269 -33.12 14.16 -4.84
CA SER A 269 -32.67 15.55 -4.70
C SER A 269 -33.47 16.53 -5.54
N SER A 270 -33.89 16.15 -6.75
CA SER A 270 -34.60 16.99 -7.69
C SER A 270 -36.11 16.65 -7.80
N ASN A 271 -36.54 15.58 -7.14
CA ASN A 271 -37.90 15.01 -7.27
C ASN A 271 -38.31 14.64 -8.71
N LYS A 272 -37.32 14.51 -9.62
CA LYS A 272 -37.51 14.17 -11.03
C LYS A 272 -37.70 12.67 -11.18
N VAL A 273 -38.66 12.29 -12.03
CA VAL A 273 -38.90 10.88 -12.40
C VAL A 273 -38.55 10.70 -13.86
N VAL A 274 -37.81 9.63 -14.16
CA VAL A 274 -37.41 9.25 -15.54
C VAL A 274 -37.68 7.77 -15.75
N PRO A 275 -37.88 7.32 -17.01
CA PRO A 275 -37.99 5.88 -17.29
C PRO A 275 -36.76 5.11 -16.86
N PHE A 276 -36.95 3.88 -16.37
CA PHE A 276 -35.84 2.99 -16.04
C PHE A 276 -35.28 2.40 -17.35
N GLU A 277 -34.04 2.70 -17.59
CA GLU A 277 -33.17 2.13 -18.63
C GLU A 277 -31.77 2.03 -18.02
N ILE A 278 -31.10 0.91 -18.19
CA ILE A 278 -29.80 0.65 -17.57
C ILE A 278 -28.72 1.69 -17.97
N ASN A 279 -28.73 2.12 -19.24
CA ASN A 279 -27.79 3.14 -19.74
C ASN A 279 -28.03 4.50 -19.07
N LYS A 280 -29.30 4.85 -18.89
CA LYS A 280 -29.70 6.10 -18.25
C LYS A 280 -29.42 6.10 -16.74
N LEU A 281 -29.54 4.92 -16.09
CA LEU A 281 -29.11 4.76 -14.71
C LEU A 281 -27.61 4.95 -14.58
N LYS A 282 -26.80 4.41 -15.51
CA LYS A 282 -25.34 4.60 -15.54
C LYS A 282 -24.90 6.05 -15.73
N GLU A 283 -25.72 6.89 -16.32
CA GLU A 283 -25.46 8.33 -16.43
C GLU A 283 -25.80 9.10 -15.13
N LEU A 284 -26.58 8.49 -14.25
CA LEU A 284 -27.06 9.10 -13.00
C LEU A 284 -26.19 8.72 -11.78
N ILE A 285 -25.37 7.67 -11.90
CA ILE A 285 -24.47 7.15 -10.86
C ILE A 285 -23.02 7.44 -11.23
#